data_253388b2ec213700ee6a4847cdd99574
#
_entry.id   253388b2ec213700ee6a4847cdd99574
#
_cell.length_a   1.000
_cell.length_b   1.000
_cell.length_c   1.000
_cell.angle_alpha   90.00
_cell.angle_beta   90.00
_cell.angle_gamma   90.00
#
_symmetry.space_group_name_H-M   'P 1'
#
loop_
_entity.id
_entity.type
_entity.pdbx_description
1 polymer ?
#
loop_
_entity_poly.entity_id
_entity_poly.type
_entity_poly.pdbx_seq_one_letter_code
_entity_poly.pdbx_strand_id
1 'polypeptide(L)'
;MVAFSRRAVLALAGEVNRLHPGRVAVLYGAMPLASRREEIDRFLSGSADVCVATDVLGHGVNLPCETLLFAETTKFDGQERRDLHAWELAQIAGRAGRFGLVERGHVGVLAGIGWGAPDPGLVEAALEPGVPLPGGHRGYRIVDEARIRPRLADLGVDDPRELDAALAAWHRVATREWAHESWLAVESLQPLRLRLEAVQRRLRERGRRISLEDTWTLVSAPIDEDGLELLATLALALAGDRFARPHLSFLLDPARLRTASLEDAEQAGREASILRWFALQHPGAGGVTIERAAALEEAAAARVVARLRVEVESPTIGRCRSCGRSCAPWYPLCDRCAGTAARP
;
A
#
# COMPACT_ATOMS: atom_id res chain seq x y z
N MET A 1 10.95 14.94 -1.70
CA MET A 1 12.03 13.95 -1.56
C MET A 1 11.45 12.56 -1.60
N VAL A 2 12.13 11.58 -2.22
CA VAL A 2 11.61 10.23 -2.42
C VAL A 2 12.57 9.17 -1.87
N ALA A 3 12.02 8.22 -1.07
CA ALA A 3 12.69 7.05 -0.54
C ALA A 3 11.74 5.83 -0.67
N PHE A 4 12.25 4.59 -0.60
CA PHE A 4 11.46 3.42 -0.99
C PHE A 4 11.07 2.50 0.18
N SER A 5 11.07 3.04 1.40
CA SER A 5 10.48 2.35 2.55
C SER A 5 9.88 3.36 3.55
N ARG A 6 8.83 2.93 4.28
CA ARG A 6 8.25 3.74 5.37
C ARG A 6 9.32 4.23 6.34
N ARG A 7 10.25 3.33 6.72
CA ARG A 7 11.34 3.64 7.65
C ARG A 7 12.27 4.73 7.09
N ALA A 8 12.63 4.64 5.79
CA ALA A 8 13.45 5.65 5.12
C ALA A 8 12.76 7.01 5.08
N VAL A 9 11.48 7.02 4.72
CA VAL A 9 10.65 8.23 4.69
C VAL A 9 10.59 8.92 6.06
N LEU A 10 10.28 8.17 7.12
CA LEU A 10 10.17 8.74 8.47
C LEU A 10 11.50 9.29 8.98
N ALA A 11 12.57 8.56 8.76
CA ALA A 11 13.87 9.01 9.21
C ALA A 11 14.39 10.21 8.40
N LEU A 12 14.19 10.24 7.09
CA LEU A 12 14.51 11.40 6.26
C LEU A 12 13.64 12.62 6.64
N ALA A 13 12.36 12.41 6.89
CA ALA A 13 11.46 13.46 7.37
C ALA A 13 11.92 14.03 8.72
N GLY A 14 12.41 13.20 9.63
CA GLY A 14 12.97 13.62 10.88
C GLY A 14 14.25 14.49 10.72
N GLU A 15 15.14 14.11 9.81
CA GLU A 15 16.33 14.94 9.50
C GLU A 15 15.93 16.29 8.88
N VAL A 16 14.97 16.29 7.95
CA VAL A 16 14.46 17.53 7.37
C VAL A 16 13.76 18.38 8.44
N ASN A 17 12.94 17.77 9.32
CA ASN A 17 12.24 18.46 10.39
C ASN A 17 13.21 19.10 11.41
N ARG A 18 14.37 18.50 11.64
CA ARG A 18 15.42 19.10 12.50
C ARG A 18 15.95 20.41 11.92
N LEU A 19 15.98 20.56 10.59
CA LEU A 19 16.43 21.76 9.89
C LEU A 19 15.29 22.78 9.71
N HIS A 20 14.06 22.28 9.49
CA HIS A 20 12.84 23.06 9.23
C HIS A 20 11.69 22.54 10.08
N PRO A 21 11.63 22.85 11.39
CA PRO A 21 10.64 22.31 12.31
C PRO A 21 9.19 22.59 11.87
N GLY A 22 8.37 21.53 11.85
CA GLY A 22 6.95 21.63 11.50
C GLY A 22 6.64 21.79 10.00
N ARG A 23 7.66 21.94 9.15
CA ARG A 23 7.50 22.23 7.71
C ARG A 23 7.65 21.00 6.82
N VAL A 24 7.44 19.80 7.36
CA VAL A 24 7.58 18.53 6.65
C VAL A 24 6.25 17.79 6.58
N ALA A 25 5.85 17.40 5.39
CA ALA A 25 4.75 16.46 5.13
C ALA A 25 5.32 15.07 4.80
N VAL A 26 4.58 14.02 5.16
CA VAL A 26 5.00 12.63 5.00
C VAL A 26 3.95 11.81 4.27
N LEU A 27 4.37 11.05 3.23
CA LEU A 27 3.46 10.22 2.43
C LEU A 27 4.03 8.84 2.16
N TYR A 28 3.28 7.78 2.49
CA TYR A 28 3.62 6.39 2.13
C TYR A 28 2.37 5.52 2.01
N GLY A 29 2.53 4.34 1.40
CA GLY A 29 1.41 3.49 0.98
C GLY A 29 0.52 2.98 2.12
N ALA A 30 1.08 2.68 3.30
CA ALA A 30 0.33 2.13 4.44
C ALA A 30 -0.55 3.15 5.19
N MET A 31 -0.42 4.46 4.89
CA MET A 31 -1.23 5.49 5.54
C MET A 31 -2.71 5.36 5.18
N PRO A 32 -3.62 5.51 6.17
CA PRO A 32 -5.05 5.68 5.91
C PRO A 32 -5.31 6.85 4.96
N LEU A 33 -6.36 6.74 4.15
CA LEU A 33 -6.66 7.73 3.12
C LEU A 33 -6.85 9.14 3.68
N ALA A 34 -7.50 9.26 4.84
CA ALA A 34 -7.73 10.55 5.49
C ALA A 34 -6.42 11.20 5.97
N SER A 35 -5.51 10.44 6.60
CA SER A 35 -4.19 10.93 7.00
C SER A 35 -3.35 11.35 5.80
N ARG A 36 -3.45 10.59 4.70
CA ARG A 36 -2.74 10.93 3.45
C ARG A 36 -3.25 12.24 2.87
N ARG A 37 -4.56 12.48 2.89
CA ARG A 37 -5.15 13.75 2.45
C ARG A 37 -4.67 14.92 3.30
N GLU A 38 -4.66 14.78 4.64
CA GLU A 38 -4.17 15.82 5.54
C GLU A 38 -2.73 16.22 5.22
N GLU A 39 -1.84 15.26 5.02
CA GLU A 39 -0.44 15.54 4.67
C GLU A 39 -0.29 16.17 3.27
N ILE A 40 -1.12 15.76 2.31
CA ILE A 40 -1.19 16.39 0.98
C ILE A 40 -1.63 17.84 1.11
N ASP A 41 -2.70 18.10 1.86
CA ASP A 41 -3.25 19.45 2.05
C ASP A 41 -2.25 20.36 2.76
N ARG A 42 -1.48 19.86 3.73
CA ARG A 42 -0.39 20.60 4.37
C ARG A 42 0.68 21.02 3.36
N PHE A 43 1.05 20.14 2.44
CA PHE A 43 2.03 20.48 1.40
C PHE A 43 1.45 21.47 0.37
N LEU A 44 0.23 21.24 -0.12
CA LEU A 44 -0.40 22.10 -1.12
C LEU A 44 -0.75 23.49 -0.59
N SER A 45 -1.11 23.62 0.69
CA SER A 45 -1.40 24.90 1.34
C SER A 45 -0.13 25.70 1.72
N GLY A 46 1.05 25.10 1.54
CA GLY A 46 2.30 25.70 2.01
C GLY A 46 2.51 25.65 3.53
N SER A 47 1.70 24.88 4.26
CA SER A 47 1.95 24.59 5.68
C SER A 47 3.14 23.66 5.88
N ALA A 48 3.53 22.93 4.84
CA ALA A 48 4.78 22.19 4.72
C ALA A 48 5.48 22.58 3.42
N ASP A 49 6.79 22.84 3.47
CA ASP A 49 7.60 23.18 2.31
C ASP A 49 8.23 21.96 1.67
N VAL A 50 8.40 20.90 2.45
CA VAL A 50 9.02 19.66 2.01
C VAL A 50 8.06 18.51 2.21
N CYS A 51 7.88 17.72 1.17
CA CYS A 51 7.19 16.44 1.25
C CYS A 51 8.21 15.30 1.11
N VAL A 52 8.22 14.38 2.08
CA VAL A 52 9.02 13.15 2.02
C VAL A 52 8.09 11.99 1.77
N ALA A 53 8.28 11.26 0.68
CA ALA A 53 7.33 10.24 0.26
C ALA A 53 7.98 8.98 -0.29
N THR A 54 7.22 7.89 -0.33
CA THR A 54 7.55 6.71 -1.15
C THR A 54 7.13 6.92 -2.60
N ASP A 55 7.28 5.90 -3.44
CA ASP A 55 6.78 5.85 -4.82
C ASP A 55 5.25 6.00 -4.94
N VAL A 56 4.52 6.08 -3.84
CA VAL A 56 3.09 6.46 -3.81
C VAL A 56 2.83 7.76 -4.59
N LEU A 57 3.82 8.64 -4.70
CA LEU A 57 3.78 9.82 -5.56
C LEU A 57 3.61 9.48 -7.06
N GLY A 58 4.14 8.35 -7.50
CA GLY A 58 4.02 7.87 -8.88
C GLY A 58 2.59 7.41 -9.22
N HIS A 59 1.81 6.97 -8.24
CA HIS A 59 0.53 6.30 -8.43
C HIS A 59 -0.63 7.10 -7.83
N GLY A 60 -1.37 7.83 -8.66
CA GLY A 60 -2.65 8.43 -8.30
C GLY A 60 -2.64 9.68 -7.41
N VAL A 61 -1.48 10.10 -6.87
CA VAL A 61 -1.36 11.34 -6.10
C VAL A 61 -0.88 12.46 -7.00
N ASN A 62 -1.69 13.51 -7.11
CA ASN A 62 -1.33 14.70 -7.86
C ASN A 62 -0.64 15.71 -6.93
N LEU A 63 0.67 15.60 -6.80
CA LEU A 63 1.48 16.48 -5.96
C LEU A 63 2.51 17.20 -6.83
N PRO A 64 2.21 18.40 -7.34
CA PRO A 64 3.17 19.19 -8.10
C PRO A 64 4.25 19.71 -7.15
N CYS A 65 5.51 19.62 -7.57
CA CYS A 65 6.64 20.19 -6.85
C CYS A 65 7.59 20.90 -7.82
N GLU A 66 8.30 21.89 -7.36
CA GLU A 66 9.34 22.55 -8.13
C GLU A 66 10.59 21.68 -8.21
N THR A 67 10.98 21.08 -7.08
CA THR A 67 12.18 20.26 -6.98
C THR A 67 11.84 18.88 -6.45
N LEU A 68 12.32 17.83 -7.13
CA LEU A 68 12.24 16.45 -6.70
C LEU A 68 13.63 15.87 -6.50
N LEU A 69 13.86 15.28 -5.31
CA LEU A 69 15.14 14.69 -4.95
C LEU A 69 14.96 13.22 -4.61
N PHE A 70 15.69 12.35 -5.27
CA PHE A 70 15.79 10.92 -4.92
C PHE A 70 16.77 10.73 -3.78
N ALA A 71 16.32 10.20 -2.65
CA ALA A 71 17.19 9.78 -1.54
C ALA A 71 17.76 8.38 -1.77
N GLU A 72 17.10 7.59 -2.59
CA GLU A 72 17.49 6.23 -2.97
C GLU A 72 17.15 6.03 -4.46
N THR A 73 17.95 5.22 -5.17
CA THR A 73 17.65 4.75 -6.54
C THR A 73 17.44 3.24 -6.60
N THR A 74 17.40 2.59 -5.43
CA THR A 74 17.11 1.17 -5.27
C THR A 74 15.86 0.95 -4.45
N LYS A 75 15.10 -0.11 -4.74
CA LYS A 75 13.94 -0.53 -3.95
C LYS A 75 13.89 -2.03 -3.75
N PHE A 76 13.16 -2.48 -2.73
CA PHE A 76 12.77 -3.87 -2.57
C PHE A 76 11.43 -4.09 -3.31
N ASP A 77 11.39 -5.04 -4.23
CA ASP A 77 10.22 -5.27 -5.10
C ASP A 77 9.29 -6.40 -4.59
N GLY A 78 9.55 -6.89 -3.38
CA GLY A 78 8.85 -8.03 -2.78
C GLY A 78 9.67 -9.32 -2.80
N GLN A 79 10.71 -9.41 -3.63
CA GLN A 79 11.59 -10.55 -3.75
C GLN A 79 13.05 -10.19 -3.47
N GLU A 80 13.55 -9.15 -4.14
CA GLU A 80 14.93 -8.71 -4.03
C GLU A 80 15.05 -7.19 -4.01
N ARG A 81 16.23 -6.70 -3.60
CA ARG A 81 16.59 -5.30 -3.71
C ARG A 81 17.24 -5.07 -5.08
N ARG A 82 16.64 -4.20 -5.88
CA ARG A 82 17.08 -3.86 -7.23
C ARG A 82 17.12 -2.37 -7.46
N ASP A 83 17.84 -1.97 -8.51
CA ASP A 83 17.77 -0.61 -9.02
C ASP A 83 16.38 -0.30 -9.58
N LEU A 84 15.99 0.95 -9.51
CA LEU A 84 14.79 1.43 -10.17
C LEU A 84 14.96 1.32 -11.69
N HIS A 85 13.90 0.89 -12.34
CA HIS A 85 13.85 0.96 -13.79
C HIS A 85 13.77 2.42 -14.26
N ALA A 86 14.31 2.71 -15.44
CA ALA A 86 14.29 4.04 -16.02
C ALA A 86 12.85 4.63 -16.11
N TRP A 87 11.85 3.81 -16.44
CA TRP A 87 10.45 4.24 -16.48
C TRP A 87 9.89 4.58 -15.09
N GLU A 88 10.32 3.88 -14.01
CA GLU A 88 9.92 4.20 -12.62
C GLU A 88 10.50 5.56 -12.22
N LEU A 89 11.78 5.78 -12.51
CA LEU A 89 12.45 7.06 -12.27
C LEU A 89 11.77 8.19 -13.05
N ALA A 90 11.52 8.00 -14.35
CA ALA A 90 10.85 9.00 -15.20
C ALA A 90 9.43 9.32 -14.72
N GLN A 91 8.66 8.32 -14.28
CA GLN A 91 7.31 8.49 -13.76
C GLN A 91 7.29 9.33 -12.46
N ILE A 92 8.25 9.06 -11.57
CA ILE A 92 8.40 9.83 -10.31
C ILE A 92 8.93 11.22 -10.62
N ALA A 93 9.98 11.35 -11.42
CA ALA A 93 10.59 12.61 -11.83
C ALA A 93 9.61 13.55 -12.54
N GLY A 94 8.67 13.01 -13.31
CA GLY A 94 7.60 13.75 -13.98
C GLY A 94 6.62 14.46 -13.03
N ARG A 95 6.82 14.38 -11.72
CA ARG A 95 6.11 15.20 -10.72
C ARG A 95 6.76 16.56 -10.50
N ALA A 96 8.01 16.74 -10.93
CA ALA A 96 8.68 18.03 -10.90
C ALA A 96 8.28 18.86 -12.14
N GLY A 97 8.06 20.17 -11.95
CA GLY A 97 7.81 21.08 -13.06
C GLY A 97 6.50 20.88 -13.80
N ARG A 98 5.40 20.74 -13.09
CA ARG A 98 4.11 20.46 -13.69
C ARG A 98 3.58 21.64 -14.53
N PHE A 99 3.20 21.34 -15.79
CA PHE A 99 2.65 22.30 -16.72
C PHE A 99 1.48 23.11 -16.11
N GLY A 100 1.54 24.43 -16.24
CA GLY A 100 0.54 25.37 -15.72
C GLY A 100 0.68 25.75 -14.25
N LEU A 101 1.58 25.11 -13.48
CA LEU A 101 1.84 25.43 -12.06
C LEU A 101 3.29 25.83 -11.83
N VAL A 102 4.24 25.16 -12.46
CA VAL A 102 5.68 25.45 -12.40
C VAL A 102 6.28 25.32 -13.78
N GLU A 103 6.89 26.37 -14.30
CA GLU A 103 7.43 26.38 -15.67
C GLU A 103 8.60 25.42 -15.88
N ARG A 104 9.44 25.22 -14.85
CA ARG A 104 10.60 24.34 -14.88
C ARG A 104 10.68 23.53 -13.59
N GLY A 105 10.87 22.21 -13.74
CA GLY A 105 11.11 21.30 -12.63
C GLY A 105 12.58 20.95 -12.53
N HIS A 106 13.05 20.77 -11.30
CA HIS A 106 14.40 20.33 -11.00
C HIS A 106 14.33 18.91 -10.42
N VAL A 107 15.15 18.00 -10.97
CA VAL A 107 15.27 16.62 -10.50
C VAL A 107 16.73 16.38 -10.14
N GLY A 108 16.97 15.72 -9.02
CA GLY A 108 18.32 15.41 -8.57
C GLY A 108 18.35 14.27 -7.57
N VAL A 109 19.53 14.05 -7.01
CA VAL A 109 19.77 13.05 -5.98
C VAL A 109 20.25 13.71 -4.69
N LEU A 110 19.94 13.12 -3.53
CA LEU A 110 20.48 13.53 -2.26
C LEU A 110 21.84 12.88 -2.07
N ALA A 111 22.91 13.66 -2.10
CA ALA A 111 24.27 13.20 -1.88
C ALA A 111 24.71 13.41 -0.42
N GLY A 112 25.44 12.45 0.14
CA GLY A 112 26.25 12.65 1.36
C GLY A 112 25.51 12.55 2.69
N ILE A 113 24.27 12.08 2.74
CA ILE A 113 23.51 11.99 4.00
C ILE A 113 23.50 10.60 4.65
N GLY A 114 24.25 9.63 4.17
CA GLY A 114 24.31 8.29 4.79
C GLY A 114 23.06 7.44 4.60
N TRP A 115 22.27 7.73 3.60
CA TRP A 115 20.95 7.15 3.38
C TRP A 115 20.88 6.13 2.23
N GLY A 116 21.96 5.89 1.60
CA GLY A 116 22.17 5.20 0.36
C GLY A 116 23.00 6.09 -0.54
N ALA A 117 23.60 5.54 -1.53
CA ALA A 117 24.29 6.30 -2.56
C ALA A 117 23.41 6.27 -3.82
N PRO A 118 22.43 7.21 -3.94
CA PRO A 118 21.61 7.25 -5.14
C PRO A 118 22.55 7.51 -6.33
N ASP A 119 22.35 6.75 -7.41
CA ASP A 119 23.15 6.88 -8.63
C ASP A 119 22.57 8.03 -9.50
N PRO A 120 23.27 9.18 -9.62
CA PRO A 120 22.81 10.25 -10.49
C PRO A 120 22.75 9.86 -11.96
N GLY A 121 23.62 8.96 -12.41
CA GLY A 121 23.63 8.49 -13.80
C GLY A 121 22.37 7.73 -14.18
N LEU A 122 21.78 6.97 -13.25
CA LEU A 122 20.47 6.33 -13.48
C LEU A 122 19.35 7.35 -13.64
N VAL A 123 19.38 8.42 -12.86
CA VAL A 123 18.36 9.50 -12.93
C VAL A 123 18.52 10.29 -14.23
N GLU A 124 19.75 10.66 -14.60
CA GLU A 124 20.05 11.35 -15.86
C GLU A 124 19.61 10.51 -17.06
N ALA A 125 19.98 9.23 -17.12
CA ALA A 125 19.58 8.33 -18.19
C ALA A 125 18.05 8.15 -18.30
N ALA A 126 17.34 8.18 -17.18
CA ALA A 126 15.88 8.07 -17.17
C ALA A 126 15.15 9.33 -17.67
N LEU A 127 15.82 10.48 -17.67
CA LEU A 127 15.27 11.75 -18.15
C LEU A 127 15.59 12.03 -19.63
N GLU A 128 16.44 11.22 -20.25
CA GLU A 128 16.72 11.31 -21.68
C GLU A 128 15.45 11.05 -22.52
N PRO A 129 15.22 11.81 -23.60
CA PRO A 129 14.08 11.57 -24.48
C PRO A 129 14.12 10.18 -25.10
N GLY A 130 13.00 9.47 -25.07
CA GLY A 130 12.86 8.18 -25.74
C GLY A 130 13.29 6.98 -24.88
N VAL A 131 13.30 7.11 -23.54
CA VAL A 131 13.48 5.97 -22.64
C VAL A 131 12.53 4.84 -23.03
N PRO A 132 13.05 3.68 -23.48
CA PRO A 132 12.19 2.59 -23.87
C PRO A 132 11.43 2.06 -22.67
N LEU A 133 10.13 1.86 -22.84
CA LEU A 133 9.37 1.03 -21.91
C LEU A 133 10.00 -0.37 -21.91
N PRO A 134 10.13 -1.02 -20.75
CA PRO A 134 10.67 -2.36 -20.69
C PRO A 134 9.92 -3.26 -21.66
N GLY A 135 10.66 -3.97 -22.52
CA GLY A 135 10.08 -4.91 -23.47
C GLY A 135 9.31 -6.03 -22.76
N GLY A 136 8.29 -6.55 -23.40
CA GLY A 136 7.56 -7.72 -22.89
C GLY A 136 6.42 -7.42 -21.93
N HIS A 137 5.97 -6.17 -21.79
CA HIS A 137 4.78 -5.85 -21.04
C HIS A 137 3.55 -6.46 -21.69
N ARG A 138 2.85 -7.29 -20.92
CA ARG A 138 1.54 -7.82 -21.28
C ARG A 138 0.46 -6.99 -20.59
N GLY A 139 -0.56 -6.59 -21.31
CA GLY A 139 -1.79 -6.11 -20.71
C GLY A 139 -2.44 -7.27 -19.94
N TYR A 140 -2.86 -7.05 -18.71
CA TYR A 140 -3.60 -8.06 -17.96
C TYR A 140 -5.10 -7.82 -18.14
N ARG A 141 -5.83 -8.87 -18.47
CA ARG A 141 -7.28 -8.85 -18.39
C ARG A 141 -7.65 -9.09 -16.94
N ILE A 142 -8.24 -8.08 -16.33
CA ILE A 142 -8.78 -8.13 -14.97
C ILE A 142 -9.94 -9.14 -14.97
N VAL A 143 -10.00 -9.95 -13.94
CA VAL A 143 -11.14 -10.82 -13.64
C VAL A 143 -12.33 -9.91 -13.30
N ASP A 144 -13.16 -9.66 -14.29
CA ASP A 144 -14.34 -8.82 -14.14
C ASP A 144 -15.46 -9.64 -13.46
N GLU A 145 -15.76 -9.29 -12.22
CA GLU A 145 -16.83 -9.93 -11.43
C GLU A 145 -18.16 -9.97 -12.16
N ALA A 146 -18.51 -8.89 -12.86
CA ALA A 146 -19.74 -8.81 -13.64
C ALA A 146 -19.80 -9.84 -14.77
N ARG A 147 -18.65 -10.34 -15.22
CA ARG A 147 -18.56 -11.37 -16.26
C ARG A 147 -18.46 -12.80 -15.72
N ILE A 148 -17.89 -12.97 -14.54
CA ILE A 148 -17.77 -14.30 -13.93
C ILE A 148 -19.09 -14.73 -13.31
N ARG A 149 -19.77 -13.84 -12.61
CA ARG A 149 -21.03 -14.16 -11.90
C ARG A 149 -22.10 -14.78 -12.80
N PRO A 150 -22.45 -14.24 -13.99
CA PRO A 150 -23.38 -14.90 -14.91
C PRO A 150 -22.88 -16.27 -15.38
N ARG A 151 -21.56 -16.42 -15.59
CA ARG A 151 -20.98 -17.67 -16.05
C ARG A 151 -20.95 -18.77 -15.00
N LEU A 152 -20.90 -18.44 -13.72
CA LEU A 152 -21.06 -19.40 -12.64
C LEU A 152 -22.45 -20.00 -12.65
N ALA A 153 -23.49 -19.21 -12.90
CA ALA A 153 -24.85 -19.67 -13.08
C ALA A 153 -24.97 -20.59 -14.33
N ASP A 154 -24.34 -20.20 -15.45
CA ASP A 154 -24.30 -20.99 -16.67
C ASP A 154 -23.56 -22.34 -16.49
N LEU A 155 -22.60 -22.40 -15.56
CA LEU A 155 -21.86 -23.61 -15.20
C LEU A 155 -22.59 -24.45 -14.15
N GLY A 156 -23.80 -24.04 -13.73
CA GLY A 156 -24.61 -24.74 -12.73
C GLY A 156 -23.97 -24.77 -11.34
N VAL A 157 -23.18 -23.77 -10.98
CA VAL A 157 -22.55 -23.67 -9.66
C VAL A 157 -23.51 -23.00 -8.67
N ASP A 158 -24.17 -23.84 -7.87
CA ASP A 158 -25.09 -23.38 -6.83
C ASP A 158 -24.50 -23.52 -5.41
N ASP A 159 -23.46 -24.33 -5.26
CA ASP A 159 -22.79 -24.57 -3.98
C ASP A 159 -21.48 -23.77 -3.87
N PRO A 160 -21.32 -22.96 -2.82
CA PRO A 160 -20.05 -22.25 -2.58
C PRO A 160 -18.80 -23.16 -2.56
N ARG A 161 -18.97 -24.44 -2.23
CA ARG A 161 -17.87 -25.42 -2.20
C ARG A 161 -17.31 -25.76 -3.59
N GLU A 162 -18.11 -25.58 -4.63
CA GLU A 162 -17.73 -25.83 -6.02
C GLU A 162 -17.05 -24.62 -6.67
N LEU A 163 -17.08 -23.46 -6.00
CA LEU A 163 -16.60 -22.19 -6.54
C LEU A 163 -15.11 -22.23 -6.93
N ASP A 164 -14.25 -22.88 -6.14
CA ASP A 164 -12.82 -22.99 -6.47
C ASP A 164 -12.59 -23.80 -7.77
N ALA A 165 -13.28 -24.92 -7.91
CA ALA A 165 -13.18 -25.74 -9.11
C ALA A 165 -13.72 -25.01 -10.35
N ALA A 166 -14.84 -24.30 -10.20
CA ALA A 166 -15.43 -23.50 -11.27
C ALA A 166 -14.53 -22.35 -11.71
N LEU A 167 -13.93 -21.62 -10.77
CA LEU A 167 -12.95 -20.56 -11.05
C LEU A 167 -11.71 -21.10 -11.76
N ALA A 168 -11.19 -22.24 -11.31
CA ALA A 168 -10.06 -22.90 -11.97
C ALA A 168 -10.41 -23.34 -13.39
N ALA A 169 -11.62 -23.86 -13.62
CA ALA A 169 -12.10 -24.25 -14.95
C ALA A 169 -12.25 -23.01 -15.85
N TRP A 170 -12.86 -21.95 -15.36
CA TRP A 170 -12.99 -20.69 -16.08
C TRP A 170 -11.61 -20.11 -16.45
N HIS A 171 -10.68 -20.06 -15.52
CA HIS A 171 -9.34 -19.54 -15.78
C HIS A 171 -8.59 -20.32 -16.87
N ARG A 172 -8.72 -21.66 -16.88
CA ARG A 172 -8.15 -22.50 -17.94
C ARG A 172 -8.73 -22.17 -19.31
N VAL A 173 -10.05 -22.00 -19.39
CA VAL A 173 -10.72 -21.63 -20.65
C VAL A 173 -10.29 -20.23 -21.11
N ALA A 174 -10.36 -19.24 -20.22
CA ALA A 174 -9.97 -17.87 -20.52
C ALA A 174 -8.51 -17.77 -20.97
N THR A 175 -7.59 -18.47 -20.31
CA THR A 175 -6.18 -18.51 -20.67
C THR A 175 -5.98 -19.12 -22.05
N ARG A 176 -6.73 -20.19 -22.40
CA ARG A 176 -6.66 -20.85 -23.70
C ARG A 176 -7.23 -19.97 -24.82
N GLU A 177 -8.35 -19.31 -24.58
CA GLU A 177 -8.98 -18.40 -25.55
C GLU A 177 -8.06 -17.21 -25.92
N TRP A 178 -7.22 -16.75 -24.97
CA TRP A 178 -6.34 -15.58 -25.15
C TRP A 178 -4.88 -15.94 -25.38
N ALA A 179 -4.54 -17.24 -25.45
CA ALA A 179 -3.16 -17.71 -25.62
C ALA A 179 -2.51 -17.25 -26.93
N HIS A 180 -3.30 -16.91 -27.95
CA HIS A 180 -2.82 -16.39 -29.23
C HIS A 180 -2.48 -14.89 -29.22
N GLU A 181 -2.91 -14.17 -28.19
CA GLU A 181 -2.64 -12.74 -28.02
C GLU A 181 -1.38 -12.55 -27.17
N SER A 182 -0.24 -12.39 -27.83
CA SER A 182 1.07 -12.28 -27.13
C SER A 182 1.18 -11.10 -26.18
N TRP A 183 0.36 -10.07 -26.36
CA TRP A 183 0.32 -8.85 -25.56
C TRP A 183 -0.71 -8.90 -24.41
N LEU A 184 -1.50 -9.97 -24.28
CA LEU A 184 -2.54 -10.12 -23.28
C LEU A 184 -2.27 -11.35 -22.39
N ALA A 185 -2.46 -11.20 -21.08
CA ALA A 185 -2.47 -12.29 -20.12
C ALA A 185 -3.73 -12.23 -19.25
N VAL A 186 -4.18 -13.37 -18.77
CA VAL A 186 -5.26 -13.44 -17.78
C VAL A 186 -4.65 -13.25 -16.40
N GLU A 187 -5.25 -12.37 -15.60
CA GLU A 187 -4.80 -12.14 -14.22
C GLU A 187 -4.87 -13.43 -13.39
N SER A 188 -3.92 -13.57 -12.47
CA SER A 188 -3.90 -14.71 -11.55
C SER A 188 -5.12 -14.71 -10.63
N LEU A 189 -5.79 -15.83 -10.52
CA LEU A 189 -6.87 -16.02 -9.54
C LEU A 189 -6.37 -16.37 -8.13
N GLN A 190 -5.05 -16.42 -7.92
CA GLN A 190 -4.49 -16.83 -6.63
C GLN A 190 -4.97 -15.96 -5.45
N PRO A 191 -5.00 -14.62 -5.54
CA PRO A 191 -5.52 -13.80 -4.43
C PRO A 191 -6.98 -14.11 -4.10
N LEU A 192 -7.82 -14.31 -5.11
CA LEU A 192 -9.24 -14.64 -4.94
C LEU A 192 -9.41 -16.03 -4.31
N ARG A 193 -8.61 -17.02 -4.73
CA ARG A 193 -8.62 -18.37 -4.17
C ARG A 193 -8.16 -18.41 -2.71
N LEU A 194 -7.15 -17.62 -2.33
CA LEU A 194 -6.72 -17.50 -0.93
C LEU A 194 -7.83 -16.94 -0.04
N ARG A 195 -8.57 -15.93 -0.52
CA ARG A 195 -9.74 -15.39 0.20
C ARG A 195 -10.83 -16.43 0.34
N LEU A 196 -11.15 -17.15 -0.73
CA LEU A 196 -12.14 -18.21 -0.73
C LEU A 196 -11.77 -19.33 0.25
N GLU A 197 -10.53 -19.76 0.27
CA GLU A 197 -10.03 -20.77 1.21
C GLU A 197 -10.17 -20.31 2.66
N ALA A 198 -9.76 -19.06 2.98
CA ALA A 198 -9.88 -18.50 4.32
C ALA A 198 -11.35 -18.47 4.80
N VAL A 199 -12.27 -18.00 3.95
CA VAL A 199 -13.71 -17.95 4.23
C VAL A 199 -14.26 -19.35 4.45
N GLN A 200 -14.03 -20.28 3.52
CA GLN A 200 -14.56 -21.63 3.58
C GLN A 200 -13.99 -22.45 4.75
N ARG A 201 -12.69 -22.32 5.04
CA ARG A 201 -12.05 -22.96 6.19
C ARG A 201 -12.73 -22.52 7.48
N ARG A 202 -12.86 -21.21 7.70
CA ARG A 202 -13.48 -20.67 8.91
C ARG A 202 -14.94 -21.08 9.08
N LEU A 203 -15.72 -21.05 8.02
CA LEU A 203 -17.11 -21.52 8.04
C LEU A 203 -17.22 -23.02 8.38
N ARG A 204 -16.35 -23.88 7.78
CA ARG A 204 -16.30 -25.31 8.09
C ARG A 204 -15.94 -25.60 9.55
N GLU A 205 -14.92 -24.92 10.09
CA GLU A 205 -14.50 -25.04 11.50
C GLU A 205 -15.65 -24.77 12.48
N ARG A 206 -16.59 -23.91 12.07
CA ARG A 206 -17.73 -23.49 12.89
C ARG A 206 -19.04 -24.18 12.52
N GLY A 207 -19.02 -25.10 11.58
CA GLY A 207 -20.23 -25.76 11.08
C GLY A 207 -21.26 -24.78 10.49
N ARG A 208 -20.79 -23.68 9.89
CA ARG A 208 -21.63 -22.62 9.33
C ARG A 208 -21.59 -22.63 7.82
N ARG A 209 -22.59 -21.98 7.23
CA ARG A 209 -22.70 -21.79 5.77
C ARG A 209 -23.25 -20.40 5.49
N ILE A 210 -22.91 -19.86 4.33
CA ILE A 210 -23.45 -18.65 3.74
C ILE A 210 -23.85 -18.96 2.28
N SER A 211 -24.60 -18.07 1.67
CA SER A 211 -25.00 -18.22 0.27
C SER A 211 -23.81 -18.14 -0.69
N LEU A 212 -23.97 -18.59 -1.92
CA LEU A 212 -22.98 -18.41 -2.99
C LEU A 212 -22.76 -16.92 -3.27
N GLU A 213 -23.82 -16.11 -3.24
CA GLU A 213 -23.75 -14.67 -3.45
C GLU A 213 -22.94 -13.97 -2.37
N ASP A 214 -23.18 -14.28 -1.09
CA ASP A 214 -22.40 -13.74 0.02
C ASP A 214 -20.93 -14.20 -0.06
N THR A 215 -20.70 -15.47 -0.42
CA THR A 215 -19.34 -15.98 -0.61
C THR A 215 -18.61 -15.21 -1.71
N TRP A 216 -19.29 -15.00 -2.86
CA TRP A 216 -18.73 -14.25 -3.97
C TRP A 216 -18.41 -12.80 -3.58
N THR A 217 -19.35 -12.14 -2.91
CA THR A 217 -19.16 -10.77 -2.42
C THR A 217 -17.94 -10.68 -1.50
N LEU A 218 -17.82 -11.60 -0.53
CA LEU A 218 -16.67 -11.59 0.40
C LEU A 218 -15.34 -11.84 -0.30
N VAL A 219 -15.24 -12.78 -1.22
CA VAL A 219 -13.95 -13.05 -1.90
C VAL A 219 -13.54 -11.95 -2.86
N SER A 220 -14.49 -11.10 -3.25
CA SER A 220 -14.26 -9.88 -4.04
C SER A 220 -13.83 -8.67 -3.19
N ALA A 221 -13.73 -8.82 -1.87
CA ALA A 221 -13.32 -7.74 -0.97
C ALA A 221 -11.97 -7.14 -1.37
N PRO A 222 -11.80 -5.81 -1.26
CA PRO A 222 -10.54 -5.12 -1.58
C PRO A 222 -9.53 -5.29 -0.43
N ILE A 223 -9.06 -6.53 -0.23
CA ILE A 223 -8.11 -6.88 0.83
C ILE A 223 -6.85 -7.53 0.27
N ASP A 224 -5.77 -7.38 0.99
CA ASP A 224 -4.53 -8.14 0.87
C ASP A 224 -4.51 -9.36 1.82
N GLU A 225 -3.36 -10.03 1.90
CA GLU A 225 -3.21 -11.22 2.75
C GLU A 225 -3.39 -10.91 4.25
N ASP A 226 -3.04 -9.72 4.70
CA ASP A 226 -3.20 -9.28 6.10
C ASP A 226 -4.68 -9.16 6.51
N GLY A 227 -5.58 -8.95 5.53
CA GLY A 227 -7.03 -8.85 5.75
C GLY A 227 -7.77 -10.20 5.84
N LEU A 228 -7.14 -11.34 5.58
CA LEU A 228 -7.81 -12.65 5.46
C LEU A 228 -8.51 -13.10 6.75
N GLU A 229 -7.94 -12.85 7.92
CA GLU A 229 -8.56 -13.20 9.21
C GLU A 229 -9.80 -12.35 9.50
N LEU A 230 -9.76 -11.06 9.16
CA LEU A 230 -10.94 -10.19 9.26
C LEU A 230 -12.03 -10.68 8.30
N LEU A 231 -11.69 -11.00 7.05
CA LEU A 231 -12.63 -11.52 6.07
C LEU A 231 -13.32 -12.81 6.54
N ALA A 232 -12.55 -13.74 7.11
CA ALA A 232 -13.07 -14.98 7.68
C ALA A 232 -14.03 -14.71 8.88
N THR A 233 -13.75 -13.67 9.68
CA THR A 233 -14.63 -13.22 10.77
C THR A 233 -15.92 -12.61 10.24
N LEU A 234 -15.85 -11.83 9.16
CA LEU A 234 -17.01 -11.27 8.49
C LEU A 234 -17.91 -12.34 7.88
N ALA A 235 -17.32 -13.43 7.36
CA ALA A 235 -18.08 -14.59 6.91
C ALA A 235 -18.89 -15.24 8.05
N LEU A 236 -18.30 -15.37 9.24
CA LEU A 236 -19.01 -15.83 10.43
C LEU A 236 -20.16 -14.88 10.85
N ALA A 237 -19.93 -13.58 10.73
CA ALA A 237 -20.96 -12.58 11.02
C ALA A 237 -22.18 -12.72 10.10
N LEU A 238 -21.97 -12.94 8.80
CA LEU A 238 -23.02 -13.22 7.82
C LEU A 238 -23.76 -14.54 8.14
N ALA A 239 -23.01 -15.55 8.57
CA ALA A 239 -23.60 -16.84 9.00
C ALA A 239 -24.34 -16.77 10.33
N GLY A 240 -24.47 -15.59 10.95
CA GLY A 240 -25.13 -15.41 12.24
C GLY A 240 -24.40 -16.05 13.42
N ASP A 241 -23.07 -16.24 13.32
CA ASP A 241 -22.31 -16.82 14.40
C ASP A 241 -22.10 -15.83 15.53
N ARG A 242 -22.55 -16.20 16.74
CA ARG A 242 -22.51 -15.34 17.93
C ARG A 242 -21.08 -14.95 18.35
N PHE A 243 -20.06 -15.71 17.98
CA PHE A 243 -18.67 -15.44 18.34
C PHE A 243 -18.01 -14.37 17.47
N ALA A 244 -18.57 -14.08 16.30
CA ALA A 244 -18.05 -12.99 15.46
C ALA A 244 -18.35 -11.61 16.06
N ARG A 245 -19.51 -11.44 16.69
CA ARG A 245 -20.01 -10.15 17.16
C ARG A 245 -19.12 -9.46 18.23
N PRO A 246 -18.65 -10.15 19.29
CA PRO A 246 -17.74 -9.55 20.27
C PRO A 246 -16.42 -9.09 19.63
N HIS A 247 -15.86 -9.89 18.74
CA HIS A 247 -14.62 -9.55 18.05
C HIS A 247 -14.78 -8.32 17.14
N LEU A 248 -15.83 -8.27 16.33
CA LEU A 248 -16.14 -7.11 15.50
C LEU A 248 -16.47 -5.87 16.35
N SER A 249 -17.14 -6.03 17.50
CA SER A 249 -17.39 -4.92 18.41
C SER A 249 -16.11 -4.34 19.00
N PHE A 250 -15.12 -5.17 19.31
CA PHE A 250 -13.79 -4.73 19.75
C PHE A 250 -13.06 -4.01 18.62
N LEU A 251 -13.04 -4.57 17.41
CA LEU A 251 -12.39 -3.93 16.26
C LEU A 251 -13.00 -2.57 15.94
N LEU A 252 -14.31 -2.42 16.07
CA LEU A 252 -15.04 -1.20 15.82
C LEU A 252 -15.00 -0.18 16.98
N ASP A 253 -14.27 -0.45 18.06
CA ASP A 253 -14.15 0.50 19.18
C ASP A 253 -12.96 1.46 18.93
N PRO A 254 -13.23 2.76 18.66
CA PRO A 254 -12.17 3.75 18.47
C PRO A 254 -11.30 3.95 19.72
N ALA A 255 -11.82 3.62 20.91
CA ALA A 255 -11.09 3.83 22.18
C ALA A 255 -9.82 2.96 22.26
N ARG A 256 -9.77 1.82 21.55
CA ARG A 256 -8.59 0.96 21.47
C ARG A 256 -7.36 1.66 20.87
N LEU A 257 -7.60 2.73 20.11
CA LEU A 257 -6.54 3.44 19.40
C LEU A 257 -5.84 4.53 20.22
N ARG A 258 -6.35 4.84 21.42
CA ARG A 258 -5.78 5.93 22.26
C ARG A 258 -4.29 5.77 22.54
N THR A 259 -3.84 4.54 22.74
CA THR A 259 -2.43 4.21 23.03
C THR A 259 -1.76 3.44 21.90
N ALA A 260 -2.42 3.28 20.76
CA ALA A 260 -1.93 2.50 19.63
C ALA A 260 -0.59 3.05 19.10
N SER A 261 0.29 2.15 18.68
CA SER A 261 1.49 2.49 17.91
C SER A 261 1.10 3.06 16.53
N LEU A 262 2.08 3.56 15.78
CA LEU A 262 1.84 3.98 14.40
C LEU A 262 1.35 2.80 13.54
N GLU A 263 1.98 1.64 13.68
CA GLU A 263 1.64 0.42 12.94
C GLU A 263 0.24 -0.10 13.26
N ASP A 264 -0.14 -0.14 14.56
CA ASP A 264 -1.49 -0.55 14.97
C ASP A 264 -2.56 0.41 14.47
N ALA A 265 -2.25 1.72 14.42
CA ALA A 265 -3.18 2.72 13.90
C ALA A 265 -3.36 2.61 12.38
N GLU A 266 -2.29 2.33 11.64
CA GLU A 266 -2.34 2.06 10.19
C GLU A 266 -3.15 0.79 9.91
N GLN A 267 -2.93 -0.28 10.69
CA GLN A 267 -3.69 -1.52 10.57
C GLN A 267 -5.18 -1.28 10.84
N ALA A 268 -5.51 -0.53 11.89
CA ALA A 268 -6.90 -0.18 12.20
C ALA A 268 -7.55 0.64 11.07
N GLY A 269 -6.80 1.49 10.38
CA GLY A 269 -7.29 2.21 9.20
C GLY A 269 -7.62 1.28 8.03
N ARG A 270 -6.79 0.25 7.77
CA ARG A 270 -7.09 -0.79 6.78
C ARG A 270 -8.32 -1.60 7.17
N GLU A 271 -8.41 -2.03 8.43
CA GLU A 271 -9.57 -2.73 8.98
C GLU A 271 -10.85 -1.89 8.83
N ALA A 272 -10.79 -0.60 9.14
CA ALA A 272 -11.93 0.31 9.02
C ALA A 272 -12.46 0.41 7.58
N SER A 273 -11.55 0.46 6.59
CA SER A 273 -11.93 0.49 5.18
C SER A 273 -12.63 -0.82 4.75
N ILE A 274 -12.16 -1.97 5.23
CA ILE A 274 -12.78 -3.27 4.96
C ILE A 274 -14.16 -3.36 5.65
N LEU A 275 -14.25 -2.95 6.91
CA LEU A 275 -15.50 -2.94 7.68
C LEU A 275 -16.54 -2.00 7.05
N ARG A 276 -16.11 -0.85 6.53
CA ARG A 276 -16.98 0.08 5.82
C ARG A 276 -17.47 -0.51 4.50
N TRP A 277 -16.58 -1.14 3.71
CA TRP A 277 -16.97 -1.86 2.52
C TRP A 277 -17.99 -2.96 2.84
N PHE A 278 -17.75 -3.76 3.89
CA PHE A 278 -18.66 -4.81 4.34
C PHE A 278 -20.03 -4.26 4.75
N ALA A 279 -20.07 -3.17 5.51
CA ALA A 279 -21.31 -2.52 5.92
C ALA A 279 -22.17 -2.01 4.75
N LEU A 280 -21.52 -1.62 3.64
CA LEU A 280 -22.19 -1.22 2.41
C LEU A 280 -22.80 -2.42 1.67
N GLN A 281 -22.13 -3.57 1.69
CA GLN A 281 -22.62 -4.79 1.03
C GLN A 281 -23.67 -5.53 1.87
N HIS A 282 -23.50 -5.54 3.20
CA HIS A 282 -24.32 -6.32 4.15
C HIS A 282 -24.73 -5.46 5.35
N PRO A 283 -25.69 -4.55 5.19
CA PRO A 283 -26.07 -3.59 6.23
C PRO A 283 -26.46 -4.26 7.56
N GLY A 284 -25.79 -3.90 8.64
CA GLY A 284 -26.09 -4.36 10.00
C GLY A 284 -25.61 -5.77 10.36
N ALA A 285 -25.05 -6.53 9.41
CA ALA A 285 -24.52 -7.87 9.67
C ALA A 285 -23.40 -7.81 10.74
N GLY A 286 -23.48 -8.68 11.75
CA GLY A 286 -22.51 -8.72 12.85
C GLY A 286 -22.44 -7.45 13.72
N GLY A 287 -23.34 -6.49 13.53
CA GLY A 287 -23.30 -5.19 14.19
C GLY A 287 -22.32 -4.22 13.57
N VAL A 288 -21.85 -4.50 12.33
CA VAL A 288 -21.03 -3.59 11.53
C VAL A 288 -21.93 -2.59 10.82
N THR A 289 -21.74 -1.30 11.11
CA THR A 289 -22.46 -0.22 10.43
C THR A 289 -21.49 0.77 9.82
N ILE A 290 -21.95 1.53 8.84
CA ILE A 290 -21.15 2.56 8.17
C ILE A 290 -20.64 3.59 9.17
N GLU A 291 -21.48 4.01 10.11
CA GLU A 291 -21.15 5.03 11.11
C GLU A 291 -20.04 4.54 12.06
N ARG A 292 -20.12 3.28 12.51
CA ARG A 292 -19.08 2.70 13.38
C ARG A 292 -17.76 2.51 12.64
N ALA A 293 -17.81 2.06 11.41
CA ALA A 293 -16.60 1.93 10.57
C ALA A 293 -15.99 3.30 10.26
N ALA A 294 -16.79 4.31 9.97
CA ALA A 294 -16.33 5.68 9.75
C ALA A 294 -15.69 6.29 11.00
N ALA A 295 -16.28 6.08 12.18
CA ALA A 295 -15.70 6.54 13.44
C ALA A 295 -14.34 5.88 13.74
N LEU A 296 -14.19 4.61 13.42
CA LEU A 296 -12.90 3.92 13.51
C LEU A 296 -11.88 4.48 12.51
N GLU A 297 -12.30 4.72 11.26
CA GLU A 297 -11.44 5.28 10.20
C GLU A 297 -10.92 6.66 10.60
N GLU A 298 -11.79 7.53 11.14
CA GLU A 298 -11.43 8.86 11.64
C GLU A 298 -10.45 8.78 12.82
N ALA A 299 -10.74 7.92 13.80
CA ALA A 299 -9.87 7.74 14.95
C ALA A 299 -8.49 7.16 14.55
N ALA A 300 -8.45 6.23 13.59
CA ALA A 300 -7.21 5.68 13.06
C ALA A 300 -6.39 6.76 12.35
N ALA A 301 -7.04 7.56 11.50
CA ALA A 301 -6.38 8.66 10.80
C ALA A 301 -5.80 9.70 11.76
N ALA A 302 -6.59 10.14 12.75
CA ALA A 302 -6.12 11.08 13.77
C ALA A 302 -4.94 10.51 14.58
N ARG A 303 -4.98 9.23 14.91
CA ARG A 303 -3.89 8.56 15.63
C ARG A 303 -2.63 8.45 14.80
N VAL A 304 -2.75 8.10 13.51
CA VAL A 304 -1.61 8.06 12.56
C VAL A 304 -0.94 9.43 12.49
N VAL A 305 -1.71 10.51 12.28
CA VAL A 305 -1.16 11.87 12.22
C VAL A 305 -0.45 12.25 13.52
N ALA A 306 -1.05 11.96 14.68
CA ALA A 306 -0.44 12.22 15.97
C ALA A 306 0.88 11.46 16.17
N ARG A 307 0.93 10.19 15.75
CA ARG A 307 2.14 9.37 15.85
C ARG A 307 3.20 9.79 14.85
N LEU A 308 2.82 10.16 13.61
CA LEU A 308 3.76 10.69 12.61
C LEU A 308 4.51 11.91 13.13
N ARG A 309 3.81 12.85 13.79
CA ARG A 309 4.46 14.01 14.38
C ARG A 309 5.52 13.60 15.39
N VAL A 310 5.22 12.67 16.29
CA VAL A 310 6.19 12.15 17.27
C VAL A 310 7.39 11.48 16.57
N GLU A 311 7.14 10.63 15.56
CA GLU A 311 8.23 9.95 14.83
C GLU A 311 9.12 10.93 14.05
N VAL A 312 8.54 12.00 13.51
CA VAL A 312 9.26 13.04 12.77
C VAL A 312 10.01 13.99 13.73
N GLU A 313 9.45 14.30 14.90
CA GLU A 313 10.11 15.13 15.93
C GLU A 313 11.24 14.39 16.65
N SER A 314 11.11 13.08 16.81
CA SER A 314 12.07 12.24 17.52
C SER A 314 12.46 11.02 16.67
N PRO A 315 13.12 11.22 15.53
CA PRO A 315 13.44 10.14 14.61
C PRO A 315 14.40 9.13 15.25
N THR A 316 14.16 7.85 14.97
CA THR A 316 15.11 6.80 15.32
C THR A 316 16.33 6.92 14.42
N ILE A 317 17.41 7.49 14.93
CA ILE A 317 18.67 7.62 14.21
C ILE A 317 19.54 6.41 14.51
N GLY A 318 19.99 5.70 13.47
CA GLY A 318 20.97 4.64 13.56
C GLY A 318 22.37 5.20 13.86
N ARG A 319 23.22 4.36 14.45
CA ARG A 319 24.65 4.69 14.62
C ARG A 319 25.49 3.69 13.86
N CYS A 320 26.46 4.21 13.11
CA CYS A 320 27.43 3.40 12.41
C CYS A 320 28.22 2.52 13.38
N ARG A 321 28.22 1.21 13.18
CA ARG A 321 28.94 0.24 14.01
C ARG A 321 30.44 0.42 13.97
N SER A 322 30.98 1.05 12.93
CA SER A 322 32.43 1.27 12.75
C SER A 322 32.91 2.58 13.38
N CYS A 323 32.19 3.71 13.20
CA CYS A 323 32.69 5.03 13.60
C CYS A 323 31.73 5.81 14.52
N GLY A 324 30.58 5.25 14.90
CA GLY A 324 29.60 5.89 15.79
C GLY A 324 28.82 7.07 15.18
N ARG A 325 29.08 7.46 13.95
CA ARG A 325 28.33 8.54 13.27
C ARG A 325 26.88 8.14 13.04
N SER A 326 26.02 9.15 13.02
CA SER A 326 24.62 8.95 12.63
C SER A 326 24.54 8.38 11.22
N CYS A 327 23.68 7.40 11.03
CA CYS A 327 23.35 6.80 9.75
C CYS A 327 21.87 6.37 9.76
N ALA A 328 21.35 5.99 8.60
CA ALA A 328 20.03 5.43 8.53
C ALA A 328 19.89 4.21 9.48
N PRO A 329 18.79 4.09 10.23
CA PRO A 329 18.66 3.05 11.28
C PRO A 329 18.80 1.61 10.77
N TRP A 330 18.58 1.39 9.48
CA TRP A 330 18.69 0.08 8.81
C TRP A 330 20.05 -0.17 8.15
N TYR A 331 20.95 0.81 8.15
CA TYR A 331 22.32 0.62 7.67
C TYR A 331 23.25 0.40 8.86
N PRO A 332 24.02 -0.70 8.87
CA PRO A 332 24.99 -0.93 9.95
C PRO A 332 26.20 -0.02 9.88
N LEU A 333 26.46 0.57 8.73
CA LEU A 333 27.59 1.46 8.48
C LEU A 333 27.11 2.78 7.84
N CYS A 334 27.78 3.90 8.16
CA CYS A 334 27.59 5.14 7.40
C CYS A 334 28.28 5.05 6.03
N ASP A 335 27.95 5.91 5.08
CA ASP A 335 28.48 5.89 3.70
C ASP A 335 30.00 5.87 3.67
N ARG A 336 30.64 6.67 4.53
CA ARG A 336 32.10 6.72 4.62
C ARG A 336 32.70 5.36 4.97
N CYS A 337 32.08 4.65 5.93
CA CYS A 337 32.57 3.34 6.34
C CYS A 337 32.14 2.22 5.40
N ALA A 338 30.98 2.33 4.76
CA ALA A 338 30.53 1.42 3.73
C ALA A 338 31.41 1.52 2.46
N GLY A 339 31.74 2.75 2.04
CA GLY A 339 32.61 2.98 0.89
C GLY A 339 34.07 2.53 1.10
N THR A 340 34.55 2.49 2.35
CA THR A 340 35.86 1.93 2.68
C THR A 340 35.86 0.41 2.77
N ALA A 341 34.70 -0.22 3.09
CA ALA A 341 34.58 -1.68 3.12
C ALA A 341 34.38 -2.32 1.73
N ALA A 342 33.99 -1.52 0.72
CA ALA A 342 33.78 -1.97 -0.66
C ALA A 342 35.00 -1.79 -1.60
N ARG A 343 36.16 -1.36 -1.06
CA ARG A 343 37.40 -1.37 -1.84
C ARG A 343 38.22 -2.61 -1.45
N PRO A 344 38.47 -3.56 -2.41
CA PRO A 344 39.35 -4.68 -2.21
C PRO A 344 40.78 -4.20 -2.00
#